data_bc3e4fdbe0148a8a77dbc4a6552ed95c
#
_entry.id   bc3e4fdbe0148a8a77dbc4a6552ed95c
#
_cell.length_a   1.000
_cell.length_b   1.000
_cell.length_c   1.000
_cell.angle_alpha   90.00
_cell.angle_beta   90.00
_cell.angle_gamma   90.00
#
_symmetry.space_group_name_H-M   'P 1'
#
loop_
_entity.id
_entity.type
_entity.pdbx_description
1 polymer ?
#
loop_
_entity_poly.entity_id
_entity_poly.type
_entity_poly.pdbx_seq_one_letter_code
_entity_poly.pdbx_strand_id
1 'polypeptide(L)'
;MKTTVLLVLALALAHNAAGQVDVESRRTLTVQTGFPLRGDEQASAFGYFWFNQNGYPWTNTALRVIFAGVFADSELSYFLPANTNIAIGAGLGGGLYIDSITPYHDGEMLSKQRFYGDAATARVFINETIPNPSPLPLNLRGTYSVSGSFYRKTDTTSRFTIPDDFLTQSLTAEIRFGGIEPGLTARRGAELYLGADANYRSGFEAFGPNGAFLPAHTEYQRVYGSLAAKIPVQQTTFFARVGGGLGENLDQLSAYKVGGNLLGVEPFTATVHGYYTREFFADDFGMANLELRQQLTEEHALAVHLYGDWAVLKPVPPASPDWDNIFGVGTGVSFRALWDIDWLISYGYGINAVRDGHHGGHEIGLALEKQF
;
A
#
# COMPACT_ATOMS: atom_id res chain seq x y z
N MET A 1 16.15 9.05 -23.59
CA MET A 1 15.29 8.14 -24.41
C MET A 1 14.28 7.35 -23.56
N LYS A 2 14.66 6.79 -22.39
CA LYS A 2 13.72 6.04 -21.52
C LYS A 2 12.57 6.91 -21.00
N THR A 3 12.87 8.12 -20.53
CA THR A 3 11.89 9.09 -20.00
C THR A 3 10.83 9.49 -21.03
N THR A 4 11.24 9.68 -22.28
CA THR A 4 10.30 10.03 -23.38
C THR A 4 9.36 8.86 -23.72
N VAL A 5 9.82 7.63 -23.62
CA VAL A 5 9.00 6.44 -23.89
C VAL A 5 7.96 6.24 -22.79
N LEU A 6 8.33 6.44 -21.51
CA LEU A 6 7.39 6.35 -20.38
C LEU A 6 6.34 7.47 -20.43
N LEU A 7 6.76 8.70 -20.77
CA LEU A 7 5.84 9.84 -20.91
C LEU A 7 4.87 9.64 -22.10
N VAL A 8 5.35 9.08 -23.20
CA VAL A 8 4.51 8.74 -24.38
C VAL A 8 3.57 7.59 -24.05
N LEU A 9 4.02 6.58 -23.28
CA LEU A 9 3.16 5.49 -22.83
C LEU A 9 2.10 6.00 -21.84
N ALA A 10 2.47 6.85 -20.88
CA ALA A 10 1.54 7.49 -19.96
C ALA A 10 0.55 8.40 -20.68
N LEU A 11 0.99 9.18 -21.67
CA LEU A 11 0.14 10.02 -22.50
C LEU A 11 -0.75 9.22 -23.46
N ALA A 12 -0.25 8.10 -24.03
CA ALA A 12 -1.03 7.21 -24.86
C ALA A 12 -2.09 6.45 -24.04
N LEU A 13 -1.77 6.09 -22.80
CA LEU A 13 -2.72 5.52 -21.85
C LEU A 13 -3.72 6.58 -21.36
N ALA A 14 -3.30 7.83 -21.19
CA ALA A 14 -4.18 8.93 -20.79
C ALA A 14 -5.28 9.25 -21.82
N HIS A 15 -5.09 8.91 -23.09
CA HIS A 15 -6.13 9.10 -24.12
C HIS A 15 -7.30 8.08 -24.02
N ASN A 16 -7.11 6.99 -23.27
CA ASN A 16 -8.12 5.95 -23.07
C ASN A 16 -8.28 5.54 -21.61
N ALA A 17 -7.83 6.37 -20.69
CA ALA A 17 -7.52 5.93 -19.35
C ALA A 17 -8.62 6.17 -18.33
N ALA A 18 -8.88 5.18 -17.52
CA ALA A 18 -9.81 5.32 -16.43
C ALA A 18 -9.71 4.16 -15.43
N GLY A 19 -9.68 4.41 -14.17
CA GLY A 19 -9.57 3.45 -13.09
C GLY A 19 -10.89 3.15 -12.40
N GLN A 20 -10.86 2.34 -11.37
CA GLN A 20 -12.07 1.89 -10.69
C GLN A 20 -12.65 2.95 -9.76
N VAL A 21 -13.79 3.49 -10.11
CA VAL A 21 -14.72 4.05 -9.14
C VAL A 21 -15.54 2.89 -8.59
N ASP A 22 -15.49 2.67 -7.28
CA ASP A 22 -16.32 1.63 -6.65
C ASP A 22 -17.80 2.06 -6.76
N VAL A 23 -18.54 1.34 -7.58
CA VAL A 23 -19.97 1.58 -7.83
C VAL A 23 -20.86 0.98 -6.75
N GLU A 24 -20.32 0.20 -5.83
CA GLU A 24 -21.07 -0.36 -4.71
C GLU A 24 -21.01 0.55 -3.49
N SER A 25 -22.16 0.78 -2.87
CA SER A 25 -22.21 1.50 -1.60
C SER A 25 -21.72 0.58 -0.47
N ARG A 26 -20.67 1.01 0.23
CA ARG A 26 -20.01 0.22 1.29
C ARG A 26 -19.66 1.09 2.48
N ARG A 27 -19.77 0.51 3.65
CA ARG A 27 -19.30 1.11 4.90
C ARG A 27 -18.57 0.04 5.67
N THR A 28 -17.27 0.24 5.87
CA THR A 28 -16.43 -0.76 6.54
C THR A 28 -15.55 -0.06 7.57
N LEU A 29 -15.50 -0.61 8.76
CA LEU A 29 -14.52 -0.26 9.78
C LEU A 29 -13.51 -1.39 9.88
N THR A 30 -12.23 -1.05 9.68
CA THR A 30 -11.12 -2.00 9.83
C THR A 30 -10.15 -1.47 10.87
N VAL A 31 -9.70 -2.32 11.78
CA VAL A 31 -8.63 -2.02 12.74
C VAL A 31 -7.61 -3.14 12.66
N GLN A 32 -6.33 -2.77 12.56
CA GLN A 32 -5.24 -3.73 12.46
C GLN A 32 -4.12 -3.33 13.41
N THR A 33 -3.47 -4.32 14.00
CA THR A 33 -2.28 -4.10 14.83
C THR A 33 -1.24 -5.18 14.52
N GLY A 34 0.03 -4.78 14.60
CA GLY A 34 1.18 -5.68 14.56
C GLY A 34 1.99 -5.52 15.84
N PHE A 35 2.33 -6.62 16.48
CA PHE A 35 3.09 -6.66 17.71
C PHE A 35 4.35 -7.50 17.48
N PRO A 36 5.52 -6.88 17.25
CA PRO A 36 6.78 -7.62 17.22
C PRO A 36 7.07 -8.17 18.63
N LEU A 37 7.49 -9.43 18.70
CA LEU A 37 7.82 -10.09 19.97
C LEU A 37 9.29 -9.92 20.37
N ARG A 38 10.11 -9.41 19.45
CA ARG A 38 11.54 -9.11 19.65
C ARG A 38 11.94 -7.90 18.83
N GLY A 39 13.01 -7.22 19.30
CA GLY A 39 13.63 -6.08 18.65
C GLY A 39 13.00 -4.75 19.03
N ASP A 40 13.34 -3.71 18.29
CA ASP A 40 13.10 -2.31 18.66
C ASP A 40 11.82 -1.70 18.13
N GLU A 41 11.07 -2.38 17.22
CA GLU A 41 9.83 -1.82 16.70
C GLU A 41 8.76 -1.76 17.79
N GLN A 42 8.13 -0.61 17.90
CA GLN A 42 6.93 -0.45 18.71
C GLN A 42 5.73 -1.12 18.00
N ALA A 43 4.74 -1.55 18.79
CA ALA A 43 3.51 -2.06 18.22
C ALA A 43 2.92 -1.05 17.22
N SER A 44 2.66 -1.53 16.02
CA SER A 44 1.97 -0.75 14.99
C SER A 44 0.47 -0.93 15.13
N ALA A 45 -0.29 0.16 15.01
CA ALA A 45 -1.74 0.10 14.99
C ALA A 45 -2.27 1.00 13.89
N PHE A 46 -3.19 0.48 13.13
CA PHE A 46 -3.85 1.21 12.06
C PHE A 46 -5.35 0.89 12.06
N GLY A 47 -6.19 1.92 11.98
CA GLY A 47 -7.62 1.75 11.88
C GLY A 47 -8.22 2.77 10.94
N TYR A 48 -9.12 2.35 10.09
CA TYR A 48 -9.81 3.25 9.19
C TYR A 48 -11.28 2.91 9.05
N PHE A 49 -12.07 3.94 8.84
CA PHE A 49 -13.44 3.86 8.39
C PHE A 49 -13.50 4.18 6.90
N TRP A 50 -13.99 3.23 6.12
CA TRP A 50 -14.24 3.38 4.70
C TRP A 50 -15.72 3.63 4.47
N PHE A 51 -16.03 4.72 3.80
CA PHE A 51 -17.36 5.06 3.33
C PHE A 51 -17.31 5.25 1.82
N ASN A 52 -18.13 4.51 1.10
CA ASN A 52 -18.35 4.69 -0.32
C ASN A 52 -19.87 4.71 -0.58
N GLN A 53 -20.36 5.75 -1.24
CA GLN A 53 -21.77 5.93 -1.53
C GLN A 53 -21.97 6.36 -2.97
N ASN A 54 -22.54 5.47 -3.77
CA ASN A 54 -22.98 5.77 -5.13
C ASN A 54 -24.28 6.57 -5.12
N GLY A 55 -24.46 7.48 -6.09
CA GLY A 55 -25.62 8.37 -6.16
C GLY A 55 -25.63 9.49 -5.11
N TYR A 56 -24.50 9.84 -4.51
CA TYR A 56 -24.40 10.87 -3.49
C TYR A 56 -23.24 11.86 -3.79
N PRO A 57 -23.43 13.17 -3.63
CA PRO A 57 -24.66 13.89 -3.24
C PRO A 57 -25.69 14.03 -4.37
N TRP A 58 -25.35 13.68 -5.62
CA TRP A 58 -26.23 13.70 -6.78
C TRP A 58 -26.28 12.34 -7.47
N THR A 59 -27.32 12.06 -8.26
CA THR A 59 -27.54 10.75 -8.92
C THR A 59 -26.37 10.26 -9.78
N ASN A 60 -25.63 11.18 -10.39
CA ASN A 60 -24.50 10.85 -11.26
C ASN A 60 -23.14 10.96 -10.54
N THR A 61 -23.09 10.90 -9.22
CA THR A 61 -21.86 11.00 -8.46
C THR A 61 -21.64 9.80 -7.56
N ALA A 62 -20.39 9.57 -7.19
CA ALA A 62 -20.01 8.65 -6.12
C ALA A 62 -19.03 9.39 -5.17
N LEU A 63 -19.33 9.34 -3.89
CA LEU A 63 -18.47 9.88 -2.83
C LEU A 63 -17.78 8.75 -2.10
N ARG A 64 -16.46 8.80 -2.07
CA ARG A 64 -15.62 7.96 -1.21
C ARG A 64 -14.98 8.80 -0.13
N VAL A 65 -15.02 8.34 1.11
CA VAL A 65 -14.31 8.94 2.25
C VAL A 65 -13.60 7.84 3.01
N ILE A 66 -12.34 8.07 3.33
CA ILE A 66 -11.56 7.24 4.25
C ILE A 66 -11.18 8.11 5.44
N PHE A 67 -11.38 7.62 6.65
CA PHE A 67 -10.97 8.29 7.86
C PHE A 67 -10.21 7.31 8.76
N ALA A 68 -8.98 7.65 9.11
CA ALA A 68 -8.08 6.80 9.88
C ALA A 68 -7.50 7.52 11.12
N GLY A 69 -8.31 8.30 11.82
CA GLY A 69 -7.91 9.06 13.01
C GLY A 69 -6.97 10.22 12.69
N VAL A 70 -5.74 9.92 12.34
CA VAL A 70 -4.72 10.93 11.96
C VAL A 70 -4.67 11.21 10.46
N PHE A 71 -5.42 10.48 9.66
CA PHE A 71 -5.47 10.59 8.20
C PHE A 71 -6.92 10.64 7.71
N ALA A 72 -7.19 11.49 6.74
CA ALA A 72 -8.44 11.54 6.01
C ALA A 72 -8.17 11.63 4.50
N ASP A 73 -9.01 10.96 3.73
CA ASP A 73 -8.97 11.00 2.26
C ASP A 73 -10.40 11.00 1.71
N SER A 74 -10.65 11.78 0.66
CA SER A 74 -11.94 11.85 0.02
C SER A 74 -11.80 11.97 -1.49
N GLU A 75 -12.73 11.35 -2.22
CA GLU A 75 -12.89 11.50 -3.66
C GLU A 75 -14.36 11.68 -4.01
N LEU A 76 -14.64 12.65 -4.86
CA LEU A 76 -15.93 12.83 -5.50
C LEU A 76 -15.76 12.55 -7.00
N SER A 77 -16.46 11.54 -7.48
CA SER A 77 -16.52 11.15 -8.90
C SER A 77 -17.83 11.61 -9.51
N TYR A 78 -17.80 12.09 -10.75
CA TYR A 78 -18.96 12.44 -11.55
C TYR A 78 -18.98 11.61 -12.84
N PHE A 79 -20.01 10.77 -13.00
CA PHE A 79 -20.21 9.95 -14.19
C PHE A 79 -20.81 10.79 -15.30
N LEU A 80 -20.20 10.74 -16.48
CA LEU A 80 -20.64 11.52 -17.64
C LEU A 80 -22.00 11.01 -18.15
N PRO A 81 -23.06 11.85 -18.24
CA PRO A 81 -24.38 11.40 -18.70
C PRO A 81 -24.35 10.82 -20.12
N ALA A 82 -23.47 11.30 -20.98
CA ALA A 82 -23.33 10.81 -22.35
C ALA A 82 -22.62 9.43 -22.43
N ASN A 83 -21.81 9.08 -21.42
CA ASN A 83 -21.13 7.80 -21.30
C ASN A 83 -20.84 7.52 -19.84
N THR A 84 -21.70 6.76 -19.19
CA THR A 84 -21.58 6.44 -17.76
C THR A 84 -20.39 5.51 -17.42
N ASN A 85 -19.70 4.98 -18.42
CA ASN A 85 -18.44 4.26 -18.20
C ASN A 85 -17.26 5.21 -17.91
N ILE A 86 -17.43 6.51 -18.18
CA ILE A 86 -16.41 7.51 -17.90
C ILE A 86 -16.83 8.33 -16.69
N ALA A 87 -15.93 8.46 -15.74
CA ALA A 87 -16.05 9.36 -14.61
C ALA A 87 -14.87 10.32 -14.54
N ILE A 88 -15.13 11.56 -14.22
CA ILE A 88 -14.12 12.54 -13.83
C ILE A 88 -14.27 12.85 -12.35
N GLY A 89 -13.20 13.18 -11.68
CA GLY A 89 -13.32 13.46 -10.26
C GLY A 89 -12.18 14.26 -9.69
N ALA A 90 -12.38 14.64 -8.43
CA ALA A 90 -11.39 15.31 -7.62
C ALA A 90 -11.33 14.69 -6.23
N GLY A 91 -10.21 14.83 -5.57
CA GLY A 91 -10.02 14.32 -4.21
C GLY A 91 -9.09 15.20 -3.40
N LEU A 92 -9.27 15.12 -2.10
CA LEU A 92 -8.42 15.74 -1.09
C LEU A 92 -8.07 14.68 -0.07
N GLY A 93 -6.80 14.64 0.34
CA GLY A 93 -6.33 13.75 1.37
C GLY A 93 -5.24 14.42 2.20
N GLY A 94 -4.95 13.84 3.34
CA GLY A 94 -3.85 14.29 4.16
C GLY A 94 -3.93 13.76 5.58
N GLY A 95 -2.85 13.93 6.30
CA GLY A 95 -2.78 13.49 7.69
C GLY A 95 -1.42 13.68 8.31
N LEU A 96 -1.39 13.36 9.58
CA LEU A 96 -0.19 13.40 10.40
C LEU A 96 0.55 12.06 10.30
N TYR A 97 1.88 12.11 10.34
CA TYR A 97 2.78 10.94 10.37
C TYR A 97 2.81 10.04 9.13
N ILE A 98 2.12 10.39 8.04
CA ILE A 98 2.01 9.54 6.83
C ILE A 98 3.35 9.37 6.12
N ASP A 99 4.14 10.43 6.06
CA ASP A 99 5.48 10.47 5.45
C ASP A 99 6.61 10.25 6.47
N SER A 100 6.28 9.73 7.64
CA SER A 100 7.29 9.46 8.68
C SER A 100 8.23 8.36 8.25
N ILE A 101 9.51 8.54 8.56
CA ILE A 101 10.58 7.60 8.25
C ILE A 101 11.16 7.06 9.56
N THR A 102 11.19 5.73 9.65
CA THR A 102 11.87 4.99 10.72
C THR A 102 12.81 4.00 10.04
N PRO A 103 14.11 4.32 9.88
CA PRO A 103 15.05 3.41 9.25
C PRO A 103 15.50 2.34 10.23
N TYR A 104 15.72 1.14 9.68
CA TYR A 104 16.26 -0.02 10.39
C TYR A 104 17.57 -0.46 9.74
N HIS A 105 18.46 -1.04 10.53
CA HIS A 105 19.68 -1.69 10.07
C HIS A 105 19.88 -2.97 10.88
N ASP A 106 19.94 -4.10 10.22
CA ASP A 106 20.01 -5.43 10.85
C ASP A 106 18.97 -5.64 11.97
N GLY A 107 17.75 -5.14 11.74
CA GLY A 107 16.64 -5.23 12.69
C GLY A 107 16.70 -4.29 13.89
N GLU A 108 17.72 -3.43 13.99
CA GLU A 108 17.82 -2.39 15.00
C GLU A 108 17.27 -1.06 14.45
N MET A 109 16.42 -0.40 15.22
CA MET A 109 15.86 0.91 14.84
C MET A 109 16.91 2.00 14.98
N LEU A 110 17.17 2.72 13.90
CA LEU A 110 18.04 3.88 13.89
C LEU A 110 17.30 5.12 14.43
N SER A 111 16.96 5.10 15.73
CA SER A 111 16.12 6.12 16.38
C SER A 111 16.64 7.55 16.18
N LYS A 112 17.96 7.72 16.11
CA LYS A 112 18.64 9.01 15.90
C LYS A 112 18.49 9.57 14.48
N GLN A 113 18.01 8.75 13.53
CA GLN A 113 17.74 9.12 12.14
C GLN A 113 16.24 9.14 11.83
N ARG A 114 15.40 8.86 12.81
CA ARG A 114 13.95 8.90 12.72
C ARG A 114 13.45 10.34 12.65
N PHE A 115 12.45 10.60 11.82
CA PHE A 115 11.73 11.87 11.77
C PHE A 115 10.27 11.67 11.37
N TYR A 116 9.42 12.62 11.74
CA TYR A 116 8.01 12.61 11.38
C TYR A 116 7.76 13.42 10.13
N GLY A 117 6.83 12.94 9.30
CA GLY A 117 6.35 13.63 8.12
C GLY A 117 4.82 13.62 8.08
N ASP A 118 4.27 14.81 7.89
CA ASP A 118 2.85 15.02 7.64
C ASP A 118 2.67 15.27 6.14
N ALA A 119 1.50 14.97 5.56
CA ALA A 119 1.24 15.29 4.17
C ALA A 119 -0.18 15.77 3.91
N ALA A 120 -0.34 16.56 2.85
CA ALA A 120 -1.63 16.96 2.32
C ALA A 120 -1.60 16.86 0.80
N THR A 121 -2.65 16.29 0.21
CA THR A 121 -2.73 16.01 -1.23
C THR A 121 -4.04 16.54 -1.80
N ALA A 122 -3.95 17.20 -2.95
CA ALA A 122 -5.09 17.47 -3.82
C ALA A 122 -4.88 16.73 -5.15
N ARG A 123 -5.96 16.17 -5.72
CA ARG A 123 -5.88 15.43 -6.98
C ARG A 123 -7.10 15.63 -7.85
N VAL A 124 -6.89 15.48 -9.15
CA VAL A 124 -7.96 15.34 -10.15
C VAL A 124 -7.70 14.07 -10.95
N PHE A 125 -8.76 13.43 -11.40
CA PHE A 125 -8.61 12.17 -12.12
C PHE A 125 -9.69 11.99 -13.18
N ILE A 126 -9.39 11.12 -14.12
CA ILE A 126 -10.31 10.57 -15.08
C ILE A 126 -10.30 9.05 -14.95
N ASN A 127 -11.46 8.50 -15.02
CA ASN A 127 -11.73 7.09 -14.89
C ASN A 127 -12.54 6.57 -16.08
N GLU A 128 -12.25 5.36 -16.65
CA GLU A 128 -13.14 4.67 -17.61
C GLU A 128 -13.25 3.17 -17.29
N THR A 129 -14.39 2.64 -17.27
CA THR A 129 -14.62 1.21 -17.28
C THR A 129 -14.78 0.77 -18.72
N ILE A 130 -13.83 0.00 -19.25
CA ILE A 130 -13.87 -0.48 -20.63
C ILE A 130 -14.80 -1.69 -20.69
N PRO A 131 -15.89 -1.62 -21.50
CA PRO A 131 -16.72 -2.77 -21.76
C PRO A 131 -15.91 -3.89 -22.40
N ASN A 132 -15.98 -5.09 -21.84
CA ASN A 132 -15.29 -6.25 -22.37
C ASN A 132 -16.17 -7.50 -22.17
N PRO A 133 -15.93 -8.61 -22.91
CA PRO A 133 -16.75 -9.82 -22.84
C PRO A 133 -16.55 -10.63 -21.55
N SER A 134 -15.56 -10.29 -20.72
CA SER A 134 -15.30 -10.93 -19.44
C SER A 134 -16.29 -10.46 -18.39
N PRO A 135 -16.68 -11.31 -17.41
CA PRO A 135 -17.42 -10.86 -16.25
C PRO A 135 -16.58 -9.97 -15.30
N LEU A 136 -15.27 -9.89 -15.54
CA LEU A 136 -14.34 -9.07 -14.75
C LEU A 136 -14.23 -7.67 -15.38
N PRO A 137 -14.40 -6.59 -14.61
CA PRO A 137 -14.28 -5.23 -15.14
C PRO A 137 -12.84 -4.91 -15.53
N LEU A 138 -12.67 -4.19 -16.63
CA LEU A 138 -11.39 -3.57 -17.00
C LEU A 138 -11.51 -2.07 -16.73
N ASN A 139 -10.68 -1.57 -15.86
CA ASN A 139 -10.66 -0.17 -15.46
C ASN A 139 -9.29 0.41 -15.74
N LEU A 140 -9.28 1.64 -16.21
CA LEU A 140 -8.08 2.44 -16.38
C LEU A 140 -8.24 3.70 -15.53
N ARG A 141 -7.18 4.38 -15.12
CA ARG A 141 -7.23 5.65 -14.38
C ARG A 141 -6.03 6.51 -14.70
N GLY A 142 -6.28 7.77 -15.02
CA GLY A 142 -5.27 8.82 -15.05
C GLY A 142 -5.50 9.79 -13.88
N THR A 143 -4.46 10.08 -13.12
CA THR A 143 -4.53 10.99 -11.97
C THR A 143 -3.39 12.01 -12.05
N TYR A 144 -3.71 13.29 -11.87
CA TYR A 144 -2.74 14.32 -11.54
C TYR A 144 -2.94 14.73 -10.09
N SER A 145 -1.85 14.79 -9.33
CA SER A 145 -1.90 15.22 -7.94
C SER A 145 -0.78 16.17 -7.58
N VAL A 146 -1.06 17.00 -6.57
CA VAL A 146 -0.07 17.85 -5.89
C VAL A 146 -0.14 17.52 -4.41
N SER A 147 1.01 17.12 -3.85
CA SER A 147 1.16 16.75 -2.43
C SER A 147 2.20 17.65 -1.78
N GLY A 148 1.88 18.21 -0.61
CA GLY A 148 2.85 18.85 0.27
C GLY A 148 3.29 17.87 1.35
N SER A 149 4.60 17.73 1.55
CA SER A 149 5.21 16.97 2.65
C SER A 149 5.88 17.92 3.62
N PHE A 150 5.61 17.73 4.93
CA PHE A 150 6.03 18.63 6.01
C PHE A 150 6.75 17.83 7.08
N TYR A 151 8.02 18.15 7.34
CA TYR A 151 8.87 17.32 8.18
C TYR A 151 9.22 17.99 9.50
N ARG A 152 9.31 17.18 10.57
CA ARG A 152 9.69 17.62 11.91
C ARG A 152 10.60 16.62 12.60
N LYS A 153 11.57 17.15 13.35
CA LYS A 153 12.47 16.34 14.18
C LYS A 153 11.69 15.66 15.31
N THR A 154 12.14 14.47 15.66
CA THR A 154 11.72 13.76 16.86
C THR A 154 12.93 13.62 17.79
N ASP A 155 13.41 12.38 17.97
CA ASP A 155 14.64 12.04 18.67
C ASP A 155 15.90 12.21 17.77
N THR A 156 15.72 12.79 16.58
CA THR A 156 16.73 13.04 15.58
C THR A 156 17.86 13.89 16.15
N THR A 157 19.10 13.42 16.01
CA THR A 157 20.27 14.15 16.55
C THR A 157 20.55 15.42 15.75
N SER A 158 21.30 16.36 16.37
CA SER A 158 21.82 17.54 15.67
C SER A 158 22.77 17.22 14.50
N ARG A 159 23.24 15.96 14.41
CA ARG A 159 24.11 15.48 13.32
C ARG A 159 23.34 14.88 12.15
N PHE A 160 22.01 14.92 12.18
CA PHE A 160 21.15 14.46 11.09
C PHE A 160 20.28 15.63 10.62
N THR A 161 20.38 15.95 9.35
CA THR A 161 19.55 16.95 8.69
C THR A 161 18.30 16.25 8.15
N ILE A 162 17.12 16.66 8.62
CA ILE A 162 15.85 16.15 8.07
C ILE A 162 15.57 16.86 6.74
N PRO A 163 14.72 16.27 5.85
CA PRO A 163 14.30 16.98 4.64
C PRO A 163 13.61 18.30 4.98
N ASP A 164 13.80 19.31 4.13
CA ASP A 164 12.94 20.49 4.13
C ASP A 164 11.54 20.15 3.60
N ASP A 165 10.58 21.03 3.87
CA ASP A 165 9.23 20.87 3.35
C ASP A 165 9.25 21.08 1.81
N PHE A 166 8.52 20.23 1.08
CA PHE A 166 8.47 20.31 -0.38
C PHE A 166 7.10 19.97 -0.95
N LEU A 167 6.90 20.34 -2.20
CA LEU A 167 5.74 19.93 -2.98
C LEU A 167 6.14 18.85 -4.00
N THR A 168 5.33 17.82 -4.11
CA THR A 168 5.44 16.81 -5.16
C THR A 168 4.28 16.93 -6.12
N GLN A 169 4.56 17.05 -7.40
CA GLN A 169 3.59 16.92 -8.49
C GLN A 169 3.72 15.51 -9.06
N SER A 170 2.61 14.82 -9.23
CA SER A 170 2.61 13.44 -9.71
C SER A 170 1.61 13.26 -10.84
N LEU A 171 2.03 12.54 -11.87
CA LEU A 171 1.15 12.01 -12.91
C LEU A 171 1.16 10.49 -12.79
N THR A 172 -0.01 9.90 -12.53
CA THR A 172 -0.17 8.45 -12.34
C THR A 172 -1.09 7.89 -13.40
N ALA A 173 -0.76 6.72 -13.94
CA ALA A 173 -1.62 5.93 -14.81
C ALA A 173 -1.76 4.51 -14.24
N GLU A 174 -2.98 4.00 -14.20
CA GLU A 174 -3.29 2.70 -13.59
C GLU A 174 -4.22 1.90 -14.50
N ILE A 175 -4.00 0.59 -14.55
CA ILE A 175 -4.85 -0.40 -15.20
C ILE A 175 -5.23 -1.43 -14.16
N ARG A 176 -6.52 -1.73 -14.04
CA ARG A 176 -7.03 -2.76 -13.15
C ARG A 176 -8.03 -3.64 -13.89
N PHE A 177 -7.71 -4.91 -14.02
CA PHE A 177 -8.60 -5.92 -14.58
C PHE A 177 -9.05 -6.87 -13.48
N GLY A 178 -10.37 -6.99 -13.30
CA GLY A 178 -10.95 -7.75 -12.22
C GLY A 178 -11.00 -7.01 -10.89
N GLY A 179 -10.91 -7.76 -9.80
CA GLY A 179 -10.89 -7.29 -8.43
C GLY A 179 -10.93 -8.46 -7.46
N ILE A 180 -10.38 -8.23 -6.29
CA ILE A 180 -10.50 -9.16 -5.16
C ILE A 180 -11.60 -8.62 -4.25
N GLU A 181 -12.57 -9.47 -3.91
CA GLU A 181 -13.59 -9.13 -2.94
C GLU A 181 -12.93 -8.61 -1.65
N PRO A 182 -13.27 -7.40 -1.18
CA PRO A 182 -12.70 -6.87 0.04
C PRO A 182 -13.20 -7.65 1.25
N GLY A 183 -12.42 -7.61 2.33
CA GLY A 183 -12.78 -8.18 3.62
C GLY A 183 -11.94 -9.38 4.05
N LEU A 184 -11.84 -9.52 5.37
CA LEU A 184 -11.07 -10.58 6.02
C LEU A 184 -11.60 -11.99 5.70
N THR A 185 -12.91 -12.09 5.43
CA THR A 185 -13.58 -13.36 5.15
C THR A 185 -13.83 -13.60 3.65
N ALA A 186 -13.39 -12.71 2.79
CA ALA A 186 -13.55 -12.80 1.34
C ALA A 186 -12.89 -14.05 0.76
N ARG A 187 -13.60 -14.76 -0.14
CA ARG A 187 -13.19 -16.06 -0.66
C ARG A 187 -12.89 -16.06 -2.16
N ARG A 188 -13.31 -15.02 -2.89
CA ARG A 188 -13.24 -15.00 -4.36
C ARG A 188 -12.63 -13.73 -4.88
N GLY A 189 -12.02 -13.83 -6.04
CA GLY A 189 -11.53 -12.70 -6.80
C GLY A 189 -10.32 -13.06 -7.64
N ALA A 190 -10.15 -12.30 -8.70
CA ALA A 190 -8.94 -12.31 -9.50
C ALA A 190 -8.67 -10.88 -9.96
N GLU A 191 -7.45 -10.43 -9.83
CA GLU A 191 -7.07 -9.05 -10.13
C GLU A 191 -5.70 -9.01 -10.80
N LEU A 192 -5.62 -8.30 -11.91
CA LEU A 192 -4.38 -7.79 -12.46
C LEU A 192 -4.38 -6.28 -12.24
N TYR A 193 -3.37 -5.78 -11.54
CA TYR A 193 -3.15 -4.36 -11.30
C TYR A 193 -1.79 -3.94 -11.86
N LEU A 194 -1.77 -2.88 -12.65
CA LEU A 194 -0.55 -2.26 -13.18
C LEU A 194 -0.64 -0.75 -12.94
N GLY A 195 0.45 -0.15 -12.51
CA GLY A 195 0.55 1.28 -12.29
C GLY A 195 1.90 1.84 -12.71
N ALA A 196 1.91 3.10 -13.08
CA ALA A 196 3.12 3.87 -13.33
C ALA A 196 2.91 5.29 -12.86
N ASP A 197 3.93 5.88 -12.24
CA ASP A 197 3.92 7.28 -11.86
C ASP A 197 5.22 7.99 -12.24
N ALA A 198 5.09 9.28 -12.57
CA ALA A 198 6.19 10.20 -12.78
C ALA A 198 6.00 11.38 -11.83
N ASN A 199 7.04 11.71 -11.08
CA ASN A 199 6.98 12.64 -9.97
C ASN A 199 8.05 13.72 -10.10
N TYR A 200 7.68 14.95 -9.71
CA TYR A 200 8.58 16.08 -9.60
C TYR A 200 8.42 16.74 -8.24
N ARG A 201 9.53 16.92 -7.53
CA ARG A 201 9.60 17.63 -6.25
C ARG A 201 10.18 19.02 -6.42
N SER A 202 9.48 20.03 -5.91
CA SER A 202 9.96 21.40 -5.89
C SER A 202 10.63 21.72 -4.55
N GLY A 203 11.82 22.33 -4.58
CA GLY A 203 12.54 22.77 -3.37
C GLY A 203 13.11 21.61 -2.53
N PHE A 204 13.31 20.43 -3.13
CA PHE A 204 13.83 19.27 -2.43
C PHE A 204 15.35 19.32 -2.33
N GLU A 205 15.87 19.30 -1.10
CA GLU A 205 17.30 19.35 -0.78
C GLU A 205 17.80 18.03 -0.15
N ALA A 206 19.11 17.85 -0.17
CA ALA A 206 19.75 16.67 0.41
C ALA A 206 19.57 16.62 1.94
N PHE A 207 19.25 15.45 2.46
CA PHE A 207 19.03 15.19 3.88
C PHE A 207 19.86 13.99 4.35
N GLY A 208 19.90 13.72 5.64
CA GLY A 208 20.63 12.58 6.19
C GLY A 208 21.74 12.97 7.15
N PRO A 209 22.69 12.04 7.45
CA PRO A 209 23.81 12.31 8.35
C PRO A 209 24.69 13.43 7.81
N ASN A 210 25.07 14.37 8.69
CA ASN A 210 25.96 15.48 8.31
C ASN A 210 27.29 14.97 7.77
N GLY A 211 27.62 15.36 6.54
CA GLY A 211 28.84 14.93 5.83
C GLY A 211 28.69 13.62 5.03
N ALA A 212 27.50 12.95 5.11
CA ALA A 212 27.16 11.77 4.33
C ALA A 212 25.66 11.80 3.98
N PHE A 213 25.24 12.85 3.26
CA PHE A 213 23.85 13.00 2.87
C PHE A 213 23.36 11.84 2.01
N LEU A 214 22.11 11.49 2.22
CA LEU A 214 21.40 10.50 1.41
C LEU A 214 21.15 11.08 0.02
N PRO A 215 21.08 10.23 -1.02
CA PRO A 215 20.66 10.64 -2.33
C PRO A 215 19.31 11.36 -2.25
N ALA A 216 19.17 12.46 -2.97
CA ALA A 216 17.96 13.25 -3.06
C ALA A 216 17.69 13.54 -4.53
N HIS A 217 16.55 13.11 -5.02
CA HIS A 217 16.17 13.25 -6.41
C HIS A 217 14.93 14.11 -6.53
N THR A 218 15.00 15.17 -7.35
CA THR A 218 13.86 16.03 -7.65
C THR A 218 12.88 15.37 -8.61
N GLU A 219 13.35 14.45 -9.43
CA GLU A 219 12.53 13.69 -10.37
C GLU A 219 12.73 12.20 -10.13
N TYR A 220 11.64 11.47 -10.02
CA TYR A 220 11.67 10.02 -9.91
C TYR A 220 10.47 9.39 -10.60
N GLN A 221 10.60 8.11 -10.96
CA GLN A 221 9.55 7.36 -11.62
C GLN A 221 9.42 5.97 -11.01
N ARG A 222 8.20 5.44 -11.03
CA ARG A 222 7.91 4.08 -10.57
C ARG A 222 7.00 3.37 -11.58
N VAL A 223 7.25 2.09 -11.77
CA VAL A 223 6.34 1.17 -12.46
C VAL A 223 6.13 -0.02 -11.55
N TYR A 224 4.91 -0.38 -11.28
CA TYR A 224 4.58 -1.44 -10.33
C TYR A 224 3.35 -2.22 -10.79
N GLY A 225 3.21 -3.44 -10.29
CA GLY A 225 2.04 -4.22 -10.58
C GLY A 225 1.94 -5.50 -9.78
N SER A 226 0.75 -6.09 -9.81
CA SER A 226 0.51 -7.38 -9.17
C SER A 226 -0.58 -8.16 -9.89
N LEU A 227 -0.45 -9.48 -9.83
CA LEU A 227 -1.48 -10.44 -10.18
C LEU A 227 -1.88 -11.19 -8.91
N ALA A 228 -3.15 -11.19 -8.58
CA ALA A 228 -3.66 -11.84 -7.40
C ALA A 228 -4.93 -12.65 -7.69
N ALA A 229 -5.11 -13.75 -6.99
CA ALA A 229 -6.33 -14.58 -7.10
C ALA A 229 -6.68 -15.21 -5.76
N LYS A 230 -8.00 -15.22 -5.43
CA LYS A 230 -8.62 -15.99 -4.36
C LYS A 230 -9.55 -17.04 -4.99
N ILE A 231 -9.25 -18.30 -4.82
CA ILE A 231 -9.95 -19.42 -5.45
C ILE A 231 -10.52 -20.34 -4.36
N PRO A 232 -11.84 -20.37 -4.17
CA PRO A 232 -12.47 -21.30 -3.25
C PRO A 232 -12.60 -22.69 -3.88
N VAL A 233 -12.16 -23.69 -3.15
CA VAL A 233 -12.37 -25.11 -3.46
C VAL A 233 -13.02 -25.75 -2.23
N GLN A 234 -14.31 -25.95 -2.29
CA GLN A 234 -15.13 -26.41 -1.15
C GLN A 234 -14.96 -25.45 0.07
N GLN A 235 -14.45 -25.95 1.19
CA GLN A 235 -14.20 -25.20 2.41
C GLN A 235 -12.80 -24.55 2.44
N THR A 236 -11.95 -24.83 1.46
CA THR A 236 -10.61 -24.27 1.36
C THR A 236 -10.60 -23.08 0.41
N THR A 237 -9.89 -22.03 0.74
CA THR A 237 -9.60 -20.91 -0.17
C THR A 237 -8.10 -20.81 -0.35
N PHE A 238 -7.66 -20.82 -1.59
CA PHE A 238 -6.28 -20.56 -1.97
C PHE A 238 -6.17 -19.08 -2.39
N PHE A 239 -5.24 -18.37 -1.79
CA PHE A 239 -4.85 -17.05 -2.24
C PHE A 239 -3.42 -17.09 -2.73
N ALA A 240 -3.18 -16.48 -3.88
CA ALA A 240 -1.84 -16.25 -4.41
C ALA A 240 -1.77 -14.81 -4.93
N ARG A 241 -0.68 -14.13 -4.64
CA ARG A 241 -0.33 -12.83 -5.20
C ARG A 241 1.13 -12.86 -5.62
N VAL A 242 1.41 -12.39 -6.82
CA VAL A 242 2.75 -12.09 -7.27
C VAL A 242 2.78 -10.65 -7.75
N GLY A 243 3.87 -9.95 -7.52
CA GLY A 243 3.96 -8.55 -7.91
C GLY A 243 5.38 -8.02 -7.77
N GLY A 244 5.53 -6.75 -8.08
CA GLY A 244 6.81 -6.07 -7.96
C GLY A 244 6.75 -4.64 -8.45
N GLY A 245 7.87 -3.96 -8.34
CA GLY A 245 8.05 -2.60 -8.79
C GLY A 245 9.48 -2.34 -9.24
N LEU A 246 9.62 -1.44 -10.20
CA LEU A 246 10.89 -0.92 -10.69
C LEU A 246 10.89 0.59 -10.49
N GLY A 247 11.99 1.11 -9.93
CA GLY A 247 12.17 2.52 -9.68
C GLY A 247 13.28 3.14 -10.54
N GLU A 248 13.16 4.41 -10.80
CA GLU A 248 14.22 5.23 -11.39
C GLU A 248 14.39 6.49 -10.55
N ASN A 249 15.61 6.74 -10.07
CA ASN A 249 15.94 7.86 -9.19
C ASN A 249 15.16 7.85 -7.86
N LEU A 250 14.93 6.67 -7.27
CA LEU A 250 14.31 6.60 -5.97
C LEU A 250 15.32 6.96 -4.87
N ASP A 251 14.81 7.55 -3.81
CA ASP A 251 15.48 7.81 -2.56
C ASP A 251 14.66 7.26 -1.39
N GLN A 252 15.11 7.39 -0.17
CA GLN A 252 14.44 6.82 0.99
C GLN A 252 12.97 7.30 1.16
N LEU A 253 12.62 8.52 0.68
CA LEU A 253 11.26 9.06 0.79
C LEU A 253 10.33 8.53 -0.30
N SER A 254 10.87 8.23 -1.49
CA SER A 254 10.13 7.74 -2.66
C SER A 254 10.18 6.22 -2.84
N ALA A 255 11.05 5.52 -2.09
CA ALA A 255 11.27 4.09 -2.18
C ALA A 255 10.00 3.26 -1.97
N TYR A 256 9.98 2.07 -2.56
CA TYR A 256 9.00 1.05 -2.20
C TYR A 256 9.25 0.59 -0.76
N LYS A 257 8.18 0.45 0.01
CA LYS A 257 8.23 0.03 1.42
C LYS A 257 7.85 -1.44 1.53
N VAL A 258 8.76 -2.25 2.05
CA VAL A 258 8.60 -3.71 2.13
C VAL A 258 8.69 -4.15 3.60
N GLY A 259 7.85 -5.09 3.98
CA GLY A 259 7.82 -5.69 5.34
C GLY A 259 6.50 -5.49 6.08
N GLY A 260 6.32 -6.28 7.13
CA GLY A 260 5.13 -6.30 7.99
C GLY A 260 3.96 -7.10 7.44
N ASN A 261 2.94 -7.27 8.26
CA ASN A 261 1.72 -8.01 7.94
C ASN A 261 0.47 -7.14 7.87
N LEU A 262 0.59 -5.82 8.00
CA LEU A 262 -0.54 -4.92 7.86
C LEU A 262 -1.07 -5.01 6.44
N LEU A 263 -2.34 -5.40 6.30
CA LEU A 263 -3.04 -5.47 5.03
C LEU A 263 -2.98 -4.11 4.36
N GLY A 264 -2.32 -4.07 3.21
CA GLY A 264 -1.81 -2.85 2.62
C GLY A 264 -2.86 -1.81 2.32
N VAL A 265 -2.59 -0.61 2.76
CA VAL A 265 -3.32 0.60 2.38
C VAL A 265 -2.85 1.10 1.01
N GLU A 266 -1.64 0.72 0.63
CA GLU A 266 -1.00 1.08 -0.63
C GLU A 266 -0.93 -0.14 -1.56
N PRO A 267 -1.32 -0.03 -2.83
CA PRO A 267 -1.39 -1.16 -3.76
C PRO A 267 -0.03 -1.82 -4.04
N PHE A 268 1.07 -1.12 -3.77
CA PHE A 268 2.44 -1.57 -4.02
C PHE A 268 3.23 -1.86 -2.73
N THR A 269 2.58 -1.96 -1.57
CA THR A 269 3.26 -2.41 -0.36
C THR A 269 3.45 -3.93 -0.40
N ALA A 270 4.68 -4.39 -0.28
CA ALA A 270 5.00 -5.80 -0.16
C ALA A 270 4.94 -6.22 1.31
N THR A 271 3.94 -7.02 1.66
CA THR A 271 3.83 -7.60 3.01
C THR A 271 4.64 -8.87 3.12
N VAL A 272 5.37 -9.04 4.22
CA VAL A 272 6.12 -10.26 4.54
C VAL A 272 6.00 -10.50 6.04
N HIS A 273 5.39 -11.62 6.43
CA HIS A 273 5.15 -11.96 7.84
C HIS A 273 6.45 -12.10 8.64
N GLY A 274 6.43 -11.60 9.89
CA GLY A 274 7.56 -11.65 10.82
C GLY A 274 8.62 -10.57 10.62
N TYR A 275 8.38 -9.64 9.70
CA TYR A 275 9.21 -8.44 9.51
C TYR A 275 8.49 -7.22 10.07
N TYR A 276 9.24 -6.18 10.42
CA TYR A 276 8.66 -4.91 10.84
C TYR A 276 7.88 -4.24 9.71
N THR A 277 6.89 -3.46 10.08
CA THR A 277 6.12 -2.68 9.11
C THR A 277 7.02 -1.68 8.39
N ARG A 278 7.13 -1.80 7.06
CA ARG A 278 7.98 -0.94 6.23
C ARG A 278 9.47 -1.00 6.63
N GLU A 279 9.96 -2.17 6.98
CA GLU A 279 11.35 -2.38 7.43
C GLU A 279 12.38 -2.02 6.37
N PHE A 280 12.06 -2.26 5.11
CA PHE A 280 12.97 -2.06 3.98
C PHE A 280 12.48 -0.96 3.04
N PHE A 281 13.43 -0.22 2.51
CA PHE A 281 13.25 0.78 1.47
C PHE A 281 13.93 0.27 0.19
N ALA A 282 13.13 -0.06 -0.83
CA ALA A 282 13.63 -0.68 -2.05
C ALA A 282 13.52 0.25 -3.26
N ASP A 283 14.53 0.23 -4.11
CA ASP A 283 14.56 0.83 -5.44
C ASP A 283 13.76 -0.03 -6.42
N ASP A 284 14.04 -1.34 -6.39
CA ASP A 284 13.33 -2.37 -7.14
C ASP A 284 12.90 -3.49 -6.19
N PHE A 285 11.77 -4.13 -6.44
CA PHE A 285 11.36 -5.31 -5.67
C PHE A 285 10.51 -6.28 -6.49
N GLY A 286 10.52 -7.54 -6.07
CA GLY A 286 9.56 -8.55 -6.47
C GLY A 286 9.01 -9.26 -5.23
N MET A 287 7.77 -9.75 -5.29
CA MET A 287 7.16 -10.46 -4.18
C MET A 287 6.24 -11.59 -4.62
N ALA A 288 6.08 -12.57 -3.75
CA ALA A 288 5.03 -13.57 -3.84
C ALA A 288 4.45 -13.82 -2.45
N ASN A 289 3.12 -13.81 -2.35
CA ASN A 289 2.38 -14.15 -1.14
C ASN A 289 1.46 -15.34 -1.45
N LEU A 290 1.44 -16.32 -0.58
CA LEU A 290 0.55 -17.46 -0.64
C LEU A 290 -0.21 -17.59 0.68
N GLU A 291 -1.50 -17.86 0.59
CA GLU A 291 -2.32 -18.17 1.75
C GLU A 291 -3.21 -19.35 1.45
N LEU A 292 -3.26 -20.28 2.39
CA LEU A 292 -4.24 -21.34 2.44
C LEU A 292 -5.16 -21.08 3.62
N ARG A 293 -6.44 -20.86 3.35
CA ARG A 293 -7.47 -20.70 4.36
C ARG A 293 -8.39 -21.90 4.35
N GLN A 294 -8.45 -22.62 5.47
CA GLN A 294 -9.38 -23.73 5.68
C GLN A 294 -10.52 -23.30 6.59
N GLN A 295 -11.73 -23.25 6.06
CA GLN A 295 -12.94 -22.97 6.83
C GLN A 295 -13.32 -24.22 7.63
N LEU A 296 -13.54 -24.06 8.93
CA LEU A 296 -13.90 -25.13 9.86
C LEU A 296 -15.40 -25.15 10.17
N THR A 297 -16.01 -23.96 10.28
CA THR A 297 -17.47 -23.83 10.50
C THR A 297 -18.02 -22.72 9.60
N GLU A 298 -19.27 -22.88 9.15
CA GLU A 298 -19.96 -21.84 8.37
C GLU A 298 -20.60 -20.80 9.29
N GLU A 299 -21.18 -21.24 10.40
CA GLU A 299 -21.97 -20.40 11.31
C GLU A 299 -21.18 -19.20 11.86
N HIS A 300 -19.92 -19.42 12.25
CA HIS A 300 -19.06 -18.35 12.80
C HIS A 300 -17.93 -17.97 11.87
N ALA A 301 -17.96 -18.37 10.61
CA ALA A 301 -16.88 -18.17 9.64
C ALA A 301 -15.48 -18.57 10.19
N LEU A 302 -15.43 -19.51 11.16
CA LEU A 302 -14.18 -19.95 11.77
C LEU A 302 -13.29 -20.60 10.71
N ALA A 303 -12.08 -20.09 10.56
CA ALA A 303 -11.10 -20.61 9.62
C ALA A 303 -9.69 -20.55 10.20
N VAL A 304 -8.84 -21.46 9.74
CA VAL A 304 -7.40 -21.48 9.99
C VAL A 304 -6.70 -21.02 8.72
N HIS A 305 -5.62 -20.25 8.88
CA HIS A 305 -4.82 -19.70 7.81
C HIS A 305 -3.38 -20.18 7.91
N LEU A 306 -2.75 -20.46 6.77
CA LEU A 306 -1.32 -20.68 6.64
C LEU A 306 -0.80 -19.69 5.61
N TYR A 307 0.30 -19.02 5.92
CA TYR A 307 0.93 -17.99 5.08
C TYR A 307 2.33 -18.40 4.66
N GLY A 308 2.71 -18.03 3.45
CA GLY A 308 4.08 -18.11 2.96
C GLY A 308 4.36 -16.91 2.09
N ASP A 309 5.41 -16.17 2.42
CA ASP A 309 5.80 -14.95 1.73
C ASP A 309 7.24 -15.04 1.28
N TRP A 310 7.50 -14.45 0.13
CA TRP A 310 8.82 -14.20 -0.39
C TRP A 310 8.87 -12.80 -0.98
N ALA A 311 9.95 -12.08 -0.72
CA ALA A 311 10.28 -10.91 -1.48
C ALA A 311 11.78 -10.88 -1.80
N VAL A 312 12.09 -10.32 -2.95
CA VAL A 312 13.43 -9.95 -3.37
C VAL A 312 13.45 -8.44 -3.56
N LEU A 313 14.44 -7.79 -3.03
CA LEU A 313 14.50 -6.33 -3.04
C LEU A 313 15.92 -5.85 -3.32
N LYS A 314 16.03 -4.74 -4.03
CA LYS A 314 17.24 -3.97 -4.21
C LYS A 314 17.10 -2.71 -3.38
N PRO A 315 17.85 -2.57 -2.27
CA PRO A 315 17.72 -1.43 -1.38
C PRO A 315 18.08 -0.12 -2.07
N VAL A 316 17.46 0.99 -1.61
CA VAL A 316 17.92 2.33 -2.03
C VAL A 316 19.26 2.67 -1.38
N PRO A 317 20.12 3.47 -2.05
CA PRO A 317 21.35 3.94 -1.42
C PRO A 317 21.06 4.68 -0.08
N PRO A 318 22.00 4.62 0.91
CA PRO A 318 23.38 4.11 0.84
C PRO A 318 23.54 2.62 1.14
N ALA A 319 22.47 1.85 1.23
CA ALA A 319 22.59 0.40 1.44
C ALA A 319 23.30 -0.29 0.27
N SER A 320 23.66 -1.57 0.46
CA SER A 320 24.28 -2.38 -0.59
C SER A 320 23.41 -2.37 -1.86
N PRO A 321 23.98 -2.23 -3.06
CA PRO A 321 23.24 -2.34 -4.30
C PRO A 321 22.85 -3.78 -4.65
N ASP A 322 23.24 -4.75 -3.83
CA ASP A 322 22.96 -6.17 -4.06
C ASP A 322 21.50 -6.50 -3.76
N TRP A 323 21.01 -7.54 -4.41
CA TRP A 323 19.65 -8.03 -4.20
C TRP A 323 19.57 -8.88 -2.93
N ASP A 324 18.66 -8.50 -2.03
CA ASP A 324 18.37 -9.25 -0.81
C ASP A 324 17.11 -10.09 -0.97
N ASN A 325 17.10 -11.28 -0.37
CA ASN A 325 15.92 -12.14 -0.31
C ASN A 325 15.41 -12.22 1.11
N ILE A 326 14.11 -12.02 1.29
CA ILE A 326 13.44 -12.15 2.57
C ILE A 326 12.30 -13.16 2.47
N PHE A 327 12.13 -13.97 3.52
CA PHE A 327 11.14 -15.04 3.57
C PHE A 327 10.35 -14.96 4.87
N GLY A 328 9.04 -15.06 4.76
CA GLY A 328 8.12 -15.11 5.89
C GLY A 328 7.22 -16.33 5.81
N VAL A 329 6.89 -16.88 6.96
CA VAL A 329 5.84 -17.90 7.10
C VAL A 329 4.94 -17.49 8.24
N GLY A 330 3.69 -17.96 8.23
CA GLY A 330 2.78 -17.61 9.29
C GLY A 330 1.57 -18.53 9.38
N THR A 331 0.84 -18.34 10.44
CA THR A 331 -0.46 -18.98 10.65
C THR A 331 -1.43 -18.00 11.27
N GLY A 332 -2.72 -18.27 11.16
CA GLY A 332 -3.75 -17.42 11.73
C GLY A 332 -5.05 -18.15 11.97
N VAL A 333 -5.92 -17.53 12.74
CA VAL A 333 -7.30 -17.96 12.96
C VAL A 333 -8.21 -16.77 12.72
N SER A 334 -9.20 -16.92 11.84
CA SER A 334 -10.25 -15.94 11.67
C SER A 334 -11.59 -16.50 12.12
N PHE A 335 -12.44 -15.64 12.64
CA PHE A 335 -13.79 -16.00 13.08
C PHE A 335 -14.68 -14.76 13.13
N ARG A 336 -15.99 -14.99 13.04
CA ARG A 336 -16.99 -13.96 13.27
C ARG A 336 -17.53 -14.09 14.69
N ALA A 337 -17.51 -13.01 15.43
CA ALA A 337 -17.95 -12.96 16.82
C ALA A 337 -18.94 -11.81 17.05
N LEU A 338 -19.08 -11.38 18.29
CA LEU A 338 -20.01 -10.34 18.77
C LEU A 338 -20.18 -9.18 17.77
N TRP A 339 -21.44 -8.80 17.49
CA TRP A 339 -21.84 -7.70 16.62
C TRP A 339 -21.46 -7.86 15.15
N ASP A 340 -21.31 -9.11 14.67
CA ASP A 340 -20.90 -9.45 13.28
C ASP A 340 -19.53 -8.85 12.91
N ILE A 341 -18.61 -8.78 13.86
CA ILE A 341 -17.23 -8.39 13.63
C ILE A 341 -16.44 -9.62 13.20
N ASP A 342 -15.76 -9.50 12.06
CA ASP A 342 -14.76 -10.47 11.63
C ASP A 342 -13.42 -10.19 12.32
N TRP A 343 -12.85 -11.21 12.91
CA TRP A 343 -11.58 -11.21 13.63
C TRP A 343 -10.56 -12.03 12.89
N LEU A 344 -9.33 -11.59 12.86
CA LEU A 344 -8.17 -12.37 12.45
C LEU A 344 -7.05 -12.17 13.46
N ILE A 345 -6.59 -13.25 14.04
CA ILE A 345 -5.38 -13.30 14.86
C ILE A 345 -4.35 -14.07 14.08
N SER A 346 -3.18 -13.49 13.86
CA SER A 346 -2.11 -14.11 13.09
C SER A 346 -0.79 -14.10 13.85
N TYR A 347 0.06 -15.06 13.50
CA TYR A 347 1.45 -15.13 13.92
C TYR A 347 2.31 -15.24 12.68
N GLY A 348 3.35 -14.44 12.61
CA GLY A 348 4.34 -14.42 11.54
C GLY A 348 5.74 -14.72 12.06
N TYR A 349 6.54 -15.41 11.23
CA TYR A 349 7.94 -15.69 11.45
C TYR A 349 8.76 -15.32 10.21
N GLY A 350 9.62 -14.30 10.34
CA GLY A 350 10.57 -13.89 9.30
C GLY A 350 11.83 -14.75 9.41
N ILE A 351 12.04 -15.65 8.45
CA ILE A 351 13.06 -16.70 8.52
C ILE A 351 14.47 -16.12 8.62
N ASN A 352 14.78 -15.12 7.80
CA ASN A 352 16.08 -14.47 7.76
C ASN A 352 16.05 -13.02 8.29
N ALA A 353 14.98 -12.64 8.99
CA ALA A 353 14.97 -11.38 9.73
C ALA A 353 16.03 -11.41 10.85
N VAL A 354 16.65 -10.27 11.10
CA VAL A 354 17.61 -10.12 12.21
C VAL A 354 16.94 -9.34 13.32
N ARG A 355 17.05 -9.80 14.57
CA ARG A 355 16.50 -9.16 15.77
C ARG A 355 17.46 -9.36 16.94
N ASP A 356 17.92 -8.28 17.57
CA ASP A 356 18.87 -8.34 18.69
C ASP A 356 20.13 -9.21 18.37
N GLY A 357 20.64 -9.12 17.14
CA GLY A 357 21.78 -9.91 16.67
C GLY A 357 21.50 -11.39 16.39
N HIS A 358 20.24 -11.83 16.43
CA HIS A 358 19.81 -13.21 16.15
C HIS A 358 18.92 -13.27 14.91
N HIS A 359 19.02 -14.38 14.18
CA HIS A 359 18.10 -14.65 13.08
C HIS A 359 16.72 -15.09 13.60
N GLY A 360 15.68 -14.67 12.86
CA GLY A 360 14.29 -14.97 13.14
C GLY A 360 13.52 -13.78 13.75
N GLY A 361 12.57 -13.25 13.01
CA GLY A 361 11.63 -12.23 13.48
C GLY A 361 10.28 -12.84 13.84
N HIS A 362 9.68 -12.44 14.95
CA HIS A 362 8.38 -12.93 15.40
C HIS A 362 7.40 -11.77 15.52
N GLU A 363 6.22 -11.93 14.98
CA GLU A 363 5.17 -10.91 15.02
C GLU A 363 3.80 -11.55 15.30
N ILE A 364 2.99 -10.89 16.11
CA ILE A 364 1.56 -11.21 16.28
C ILE A 364 0.76 -10.10 15.63
N GLY A 365 -0.18 -10.47 14.76
CA GLY A 365 -1.13 -9.57 14.13
C GLY A 365 -2.54 -9.77 14.68
N LEU A 366 -3.28 -8.67 14.80
CA LEU A 366 -4.71 -8.68 15.05
C LEU A 366 -5.38 -7.78 14.02
N ALA A 367 -6.39 -8.30 13.33
CA ALA A 367 -7.25 -7.50 12.48
C ALA A 367 -8.73 -7.70 12.85
N LEU A 368 -9.47 -6.60 12.83
CA LEU A 368 -10.91 -6.53 13.08
C LEU A 368 -11.57 -5.83 11.91
N GLU A 369 -12.67 -6.39 11.42
CA GLU A 369 -13.44 -5.75 10.36
C GLU A 369 -14.93 -5.85 10.63
N LYS A 370 -15.63 -4.74 10.42
CA LYS A 370 -17.08 -4.69 10.44
C LYS A 370 -17.60 -4.00 9.19
N GLN A 371 -18.50 -4.66 8.49
CA GLN A 371 -19.30 -4.07 7.41
C GLN A 371 -20.67 -3.65 7.97
N PHE A 372 -21.21 -2.49 7.49
CA PHE A 372 -22.45 -1.89 7.96
C PHE A 372 -23.50 -1.83 6.86
#